data_a719eae06f283f1514b26c9cda8457b7
#
_entry.id   a719eae06f283f1514b26c9cda8457b7
#
_cell.length_a   1.000
_cell.length_b   1.000
_cell.length_c   1.000
_cell.angle_alpha   90.00
_cell.angle_beta   90.00
_cell.angle_gamma   90.00
#
_symmetry.space_group_name_H-M   'P 1'
#
loop_
_entity.id
_entity.type
_entity.pdbx_description
1 polymer ?
#
loop_
_entity_poly.entity_id
_entity_poly.type
_entity_poly.pdbx_seq_one_letter_code
_entity_poly.pdbx_strand_id
1 'polypeptide(L)'
;IRDTQTSRGPGDVYKRQGETGGRLHTARSRNDQVATDFRMWVRDKIDDLMEALSLLQKALINKADENSDVVMPGFTHLQVAQPVTFGHHLLAYVEMFGRDRGRFADCRSRLNECPLGSAALAGTSFEIDRDFTAHKLGFDRPTANSLDAVSDRDFALEFLSAASICIVHLSRFSEEIINWNSAQFDFISLSDAFTTGSSIMPQKRNPDAAELVRGKTGRVVGALNSLLVMMKGLPLAFFKDMQEDKEPLFLSLIHI
;
A
#
# COMPACT_ATOMS: atom_id res chain seq x y z
N ILE A 1 5.86 -2.66 16.34
CA ILE A 1 4.79 -1.69 15.98
C ILE A 1 4.07 -1.18 17.25
N ARG A 2 3.79 -2.03 18.25
CA ARG A 2 3.18 -1.58 19.53
C ARG A 2 4.06 -0.63 20.38
N ASP A 3 5.38 -0.68 20.22
CA ASP A 3 6.31 0.14 21.03
C ASP A 3 6.46 1.59 20.55
N THR A 4 5.96 1.93 19.36
CA THR A 4 6.01 3.31 18.85
C THR A 4 4.91 4.21 19.41
N GLN A 5 3.84 3.64 19.97
CA GLN A 5 2.72 4.39 20.56
C GLN A 5 2.89 4.71 22.05
N THR A 6 3.80 4.03 22.75
CA THR A 6 4.08 4.37 24.13
C THR A 6 5.21 5.41 24.18
N SER A 7 5.10 6.36 25.09
CA SER A 7 6.09 7.43 25.35
C SER A 7 7.51 6.91 25.75
N ARG A 8 7.69 5.61 25.73
CA ARG A 8 8.97 4.90 26.00
C ARG A 8 9.76 4.75 24.71
N GLY A 9 10.45 5.80 24.33
CA GLY A 9 11.31 5.77 23.15
C GLY A 9 12.68 5.13 23.41
N PRO A 10 13.55 5.09 22.37
CA PRO A 10 14.92 4.63 22.48
C PRO A 10 15.69 5.21 23.69
N GLY A 11 15.32 6.40 24.17
CA GLY A 11 15.84 7.00 25.37
C GLY A 11 15.60 6.19 26.64
N ASP A 12 14.54 5.40 26.75
CA ASP A 12 14.28 4.53 27.90
C ASP A 12 15.08 3.23 27.83
N VAL A 13 15.31 2.72 26.63
CA VAL A 13 16.22 1.60 26.39
C VAL A 13 17.65 2.01 26.74
N TYR A 14 18.07 3.18 26.30
CA TYR A 14 19.36 3.79 26.65
C TYR A 14 19.55 3.94 28.17
N LYS A 15 18.56 4.45 28.90
CA LYS A 15 18.64 4.56 30.37
C LYS A 15 18.80 3.22 31.06
N ARG A 16 18.25 2.15 30.49
CA ARG A 16 18.38 0.79 31.03
C ARG A 16 19.72 0.12 30.68
N GLN A 17 20.31 0.47 29.54
CA GLN A 17 21.54 -0.12 28.99
C GLN A 17 22.78 0.68 29.34
N GLY A 18 22.66 1.84 30.00
CA GLY A 18 23.76 2.70 30.40
C GLY A 18 24.52 3.32 29.24
N GLU A 19 25.81 3.62 29.44
CA GLU A 19 26.66 4.29 28.45
C GLU A 19 26.76 3.55 27.11
N THR A 20 26.76 2.23 27.13
CA THR A 20 26.85 1.42 25.91
C THR A 20 25.62 1.62 25.01
N GLY A 21 24.43 1.70 25.59
CA GLY A 21 23.20 2.02 24.87
C GLY A 21 23.21 3.45 24.34
N GLY A 22 23.83 4.39 25.08
CA GLY A 22 23.96 5.79 24.67
C GLY A 22 24.77 5.99 23.39
N ARG A 23 25.76 5.14 23.16
CA ARG A 23 26.59 5.20 21.93
C ARG A 23 25.77 4.95 20.66
N LEU A 24 24.74 4.11 20.73
CA LEU A 24 23.82 3.86 19.61
C LEU A 24 22.95 5.08 19.27
N HIS A 25 22.86 6.05 20.18
CA HIS A 25 22.07 7.27 19.97
C HIS A 25 22.91 8.44 19.45
N THR A 26 24.23 8.26 19.30
CA THR A 26 25.14 9.30 18.83
C THR A 26 24.71 9.81 17.44
N ALA A 27 24.71 11.13 17.25
CA ALA A 27 24.40 11.81 16.01
C ALA A 27 22.99 11.56 15.44
N ARG A 28 22.06 11.02 16.22
CA ARG A 28 20.71 10.64 15.80
C ARG A 28 19.65 11.37 16.61
N SER A 29 18.60 11.82 15.93
CA SER A 29 17.34 12.21 16.55
C SER A 29 16.28 11.10 16.35
N ARG A 30 15.19 11.20 17.10
CA ARG A 30 14.00 10.39 16.79
C ARG A 30 13.38 10.78 15.45
N ASN A 31 13.48 12.05 15.02
CA ASN A 31 12.86 12.55 13.80
C ASN A 31 13.45 11.86 12.56
N ASP A 32 14.76 11.85 12.37
CA ASP A 32 15.40 11.19 11.24
C ASP A 32 15.31 9.67 11.32
N GLN A 33 15.39 9.09 12.53
CA GLN A 33 15.18 7.66 12.72
C GLN A 33 13.78 7.22 12.27
N VAL A 34 12.73 7.87 12.78
CA VAL A 34 11.35 7.50 12.45
C VAL A 34 11.05 7.70 10.96
N ALA A 35 11.57 8.77 10.35
CA ALA A 35 11.43 9.00 8.91
C ALA A 35 12.10 7.88 8.10
N THR A 36 13.29 7.42 8.53
CA THR A 36 14.02 6.32 7.90
C THR A 36 13.26 5.00 8.05
N ASP A 37 12.85 4.64 9.27
CA ASP A 37 12.11 3.41 9.55
C ASP A 37 10.80 3.37 8.75
N PHE A 38 10.11 4.50 8.63
CA PHE A 38 8.86 4.58 7.90
C PHE A 38 9.06 4.39 6.39
N ARG A 39 10.09 5.03 5.80
CA ARG A 39 10.45 4.80 4.38
C ARG A 39 10.84 3.35 4.12
N MET A 40 11.65 2.73 4.97
CA MET A 40 12.03 1.32 4.85
C MET A 40 10.80 0.42 4.88
N TRP A 41 9.91 0.64 5.83
CA TRP A 41 8.69 -0.14 5.95
C TRP A 41 7.78 0.00 4.71
N VAL A 42 7.57 1.23 4.21
CA VAL A 42 6.76 1.46 3.00
C VAL A 42 7.41 0.80 1.78
N ARG A 43 8.74 0.90 1.66
CA ARG A 43 9.50 0.24 0.59
C ARG A 43 9.26 -1.26 0.56
N ASP A 44 9.43 -1.92 1.71
CA ASP A 44 9.25 -3.36 1.81
C ASP A 44 7.81 -3.76 1.47
N LYS A 45 6.83 -2.94 1.89
CA LYS A 45 5.42 -3.18 1.58
C LYS A 45 5.06 -2.94 0.11
N ILE A 46 5.72 -2.02 -0.56
CA ILE A 46 5.59 -1.86 -2.02
C ILE A 46 6.10 -3.12 -2.73
N ASP A 47 7.24 -3.67 -2.29
CA ASP A 47 7.80 -4.89 -2.87
C ASP A 47 6.83 -6.07 -2.71
N ASP A 48 6.26 -6.27 -1.50
CA ASP A 48 5.22 -7.27 -1.23
C ASP A 48 3.98 -7.10 -2.16
N LEU A 49 3.49 -5.86 -2.32
CA LEU A 49 2.34 -5.56 -3.18
C LEU A 49 2.62 -5.81 -4.67
N MET A 50 3.79 -5.43 -5.14
CA MET A 50 4.17 -5.68 -6.55
C MET A 50 4.25 -7.18 -6.85
N GLU A 51 4.72 -7.98 -5.89
CA GLU A 51 4.71 -9.44 -6.01
C GLU A 51 3.28 -9.99 -6.02
N ALA A 52 2.42 -9.58 -5.10
CA ALA A 52 1.02 -10.00 -5.03
C ALA A 52 0.25 -9.65 -6.32
N LEU A 53 0.44 -8.45 -6.87
CA LEU A 53 -0.14 -8.04 -8.14
C LEU A 53 0.40 -8.88 -9.31
N SER A 54 1.68 -9.24 -9.29
CA SER A 54 2.25 -10.14 -10.29
C SER A 54 1.63 -11.53 -10.25
N LEU A 55 1.38 -12.06 -9.05
CA LEU A 55 0.69 -13.35 -8.88
C LEU A 55 -0.76 -13.27 -9.36
N LEU A 56 -1.47 -12.20 -9.04
CA LEU A 56 -2.83 -11.97 -9.53
C LEU A 56 -2.88 -11.88 -11.06
N GLN A 57 -1.96 -11.12 -11.67
CA GLN A 57 -1.87 -11.04 -13.14
C GLN A 57 -1.61 -12.43 -13.77
N LYS A 58 -0.71 -13.23 -13.21
CA LYS A 58 -0.44 -14.59 -13.68
C LYS A 58 -1.68 -15.47 -13.61
N ALA A 59 -2.43 -15.39 -12.50
CA ALA A 59 -3.67 -16.16 -12.33
C ALA A 59 -4.72 -15.75 -13.38
N LEU A 60 -4.85 -14.44 -13.65
CA LEU A 60 -5.77 -13.93 -14.67
C LEU A 60 -5.35 -14.33 -16.08
N ILE A 61 -4.06 -14.30 -16.41
CA ILE A 61 -3.53 -14.75 -17.70
C ILE A 61 -3.81 -16.24 -17.91
N ASN A 62 -3.54 -17.08 -16.91
CA ASN A 62 -3.83 -18.51 -17.00
C ASN A 62 -5.33 -18.75 -17.22
N LYS A 63 -6.19 -18.04 -16.47
CA LYS A 63 -7.63 -18.13 -16.66
C LYS A 63 -8.09 -17.61 -18.03
N ALA A 64 -7.45 -16.58 -18.54
CA ALA A 64 -7.73 -16.05 -19.87
C ALA A 64 -7.35 -17.05 -20.98
N ASP A 65 -6.23 -17.73 -20.83
CA ASP A 65 -5.77 -18.76 -21.77
C ASP A 65 -6.72 -19.96 -21.80
N GLU A 66 -7.10 -20.47 -20.62
CA GLU A 66 -8.07 -21.57 -20.45
C GLU A 66 -9.44 -21.27 -21.07
N ASN A 67 -9.81 -19.98 -21.25
CA ASN A 67 -11.12 -19.54 -21.70
C ASN A 67 -11.01 -18.58 -22.91
N SER A 68 -9.99 -18.78 -23.74
CA SER A 68 -9.70 -17.88 -24.87
C SER A 68 -10.76 -17.93 -25.98
N ASP A 69 -11.50 -19.04 -26.09
CA ASP A 69 -12.55 -19.29 -27.08
C ASP A 69 -13.98 -19.18 -26.47
N VAL A 70 -14.10 -19.02 -25.14
CA VAL A 70 -15.40 -18.89 -24.48
C VAL A 70 -16.02 -17.53 -24.76
N VAL A 71 -17.04 -17.50 -25.59
CA VAL A 71 -17.76 -16.28 -25.99
C VAL A 71 -18.78 -15.89 -24.93
N MET A 72 -18.77 -14.61 -24.54
CA MET A 72 -19.75 -14.01 -23.63
C MET A 72 -20.26 -12.67 -24.20
N PRO A 73 -21.44 -12.19 -23.75
CA PRO A 73 -21.87 -10.85 -24.11
C PRO A 73 -20.97 -9.80 -23.43
N GLY A 74 -20.47 -8.85 -24.23
CA GLY A 74 -19.90 -7.61 -23.71
C GLY A 74 -21.02 -6.60 -23.45
N PHE A 75 -20.89 -5.83 -22.36
CA PHE A 75 -21.94 -4.91 -21.92
C PHE A 75 -21.48 -3.46 -21.96
N THR A 76 -22.42 -2.60 -22.34
CA THR A 76 -22.39 -1.16 -22.04
C THR A 76 -23.74 -0.78 -21.41
N HIS A 77 -23.72 0.00 -20.34
CA HIS A 77 -24.91 0.35 -19.55
C HIS A 77 -25.68 -0.89 -19.03
N LEU A 78 -24.99 -2.00 -18.78
CA LEU A 78 -25.56 -3.33 -18.50
C LEU A 78 -26.50 -3.86 -19.58
N GLN A 79 -26.46 -3.29 -20.80
CA GLN A 79 -27.13 -3.79 -21.99
C GLN A 79 -26.14 -4.55 -22.87
N VAL A 80 -26.58 -5.65 -23.45
CA VAL A 80 -25.77 -6.44 -24.39
C VAL A 80 -25.34 -5.57 -25.54
N ALA A 81 -24.04 -5.51 -25.81
CA ALA A 81 -23.47 -4.74 -26.93
C ALA A 81 -22.80 -5.66 -27.95
N GLN A 82 -21.51 -5.93 -27.77
CA GLN A 82 -20.72 -6.75 -28.69
C GLN A 82 -20.27 -8.04 -28.02
N PRO A 83 -20.15 -9.17 -28.73
CA PRO A 83 -19.57 -10.38 -28.18
C PRO A 83 -18.09 -10.15 -27.90
N VAL A 84 -17.63 -10.70 -26.78
CA VAL A 84 -16.20 -10.77 -26.38
C VAL A 84 -15.89 -12.18 -25.93
N THR A 85 -14.62 -12.56 -25.85
CA THR A 85 -14.27 -13.79 -25.14
C THR A 85 -14.03 -13.49 -23.66
N PHE A 86 -14.30 -14.46 -22.79
CA PHE A 86 -14.05 -14.34 -21.36
C PHE A 86 -12.55 -14.07 -21.11
N GLY A 87 -11.67 -14.73 -21.87
CA GLY A 87 -10.23 -14.48 -21.83
C GLY A 87 -9.89 -13.02 -22.14
N HIS A 88 -10.46 -12.44 -23.19
CA HIS A 88 -10.24 -11.03 -23.56
C HIS A 88 -10.70 -10.07 -22.45
N HIS A 89 -11.82 -10.36 -21.81
CA HIS A 89 -12.33 -9.56 -20.68
C HIS A 89 -11.36 -9.59 -19.49
N LEU A 90 -10.85 -10.76 -19.11
CA LEU A 90 -9.89 -10.91 -18.03
C LEU A 90 -8.56 -10.17 -18.30
N LEU A 91 -8.10 -10.16 -19.55
CA LEU A 91 -6.88 -9.45 -19.94
C LEU A 91 -7.00 -7.92 -19.76
N ALA A 92 -8.20 -7.36 -19.80
CA ALA A 92 -8.40 -5.94 -19.48
C ALA A 92 -7.98 -5.61 -18.02
N TYR A 93 -8.20 -6.52 -17.08
CA TYR A 93 -7.76 -6.38 -15.70
C TYR A 93 -6.25 -6.62 -15.54
N VAL A 94 -5.67 -7.50 -16.33
CA VAL A 94 -4.20 -7.66 -16.41
C VAL A 94 -3.54 -6.33 -16.77
N GLU A 95 -4.08 -5.60 -17.75
CA GLU A 95 -3.61 -4.27 -18.14
C GLU A 95 -3.77 -3.23 -17.02
N MET A 96 -4.89 -3.24 -16.28
CA MET A 96 -5.11 -2.34 -15.15
C MET A 96 -4.07 -2.58 -14.05
N PHE A 97 -3.89 -3.83 -13.62
CA PHE A 97 -2.90 -4.18 -12.59
C PHE A 97 -1.45 -3.99 -13.05
N GLY A 98 -1.18 -4.10 -14.35
CA GLY A 98 0.11 -3.73 -14.92
C GLY A 98 0.44 -2.25 -14.72
N ARG A 99 -0.53 -1.37 -14.95
CA ARG A 99 -0.37 0.08 -14.68
C ARG A 99 -0.22 0.37 -13.18
N ASP A 100 -0.90 -0.39 -12.31
CA ASP A 100 -0.76 -0.23 -10.85
C ASP A 100 0.63 -0.62 -10.38
N ARG A 101 1.18 -1.74 -10.89
CA ARG A 101 2.57 -2.12 -10.61
C ARG A 101 3.57 -1.04 -11.05
N GLY A 102 3.34 -0.41 -12.20
CA GLY A 102 4.16 0.72 -12.64
C GLY A 102 4.10 1.90 -11.66
N ARG A 103 2.92 2.26 -11.14
CA ARG A 103 2.77 3.32 -10.12
C ARG A 103 3.52 3.00 -8.83
N PHE A 104 3.42 1.76 -8.35
CA PHE A 104 4.16 1.33 -7.17
C PHE A 104 5.67 1.32 -7.40
N ALA A 105 6.15 0.90 -8.57
CA ALA A 105 7.56 0.95 -8.92
C ALA A 105 8.09 2.39 -8.95
N ASP A 106 7.33 3.33 -9.50
CA ASP A 106 7.67 4.75 -9.53
C ASP A 106 7.71 5.35 -8.11
N CYS A 107 6.72 5.04 -7.27
CA CYS A 107 6.70 5.44 -5.86
C CYS A 107 7.93 4.89 -5.12
N ARG A 108 8.23 3.61 -5.29
CA ARG A 108 9.40 2.96 -4.70
C ARG A 108 10.71 3.65 -5.07
N SER A 109 10.86 4.03 -6.32
CA SER A 109 12.05 4.73 -6.78
C SER A 109 12.22 6.09 -6.10
N ARG A 110 11.15 6.88 -5.99
CA ARG A 110 11.21 8.22 -5.37
C ARG A 110 11.37 8.18 -3.86
N LEU A 111 10.81 7.18 -3.17
CA LEU A 111 10.95 7.07 -1.72
C LEU A 111 12.34 6.61 -1.27
N ASN A 112 13.16 6.05 -2.16
CA ASN A 112 14.40 5.33 -1.78
C ASN A 112 15.58 6.26 -1.49
N GLU A 113 15.34 7.31 -0.71
CA GLU A 113 16.36 8.23 -0.18
C GLU A 113 16.40 8.17 1.35
N CYS A 114 17.61 8.16 1.93
CA CYS A 114 17.87 7.96 3.35
C CYS A 114 17.84 9.26 4.15
N PRO A 115 16.87 9.47 5.08
CA PRO A 115 16.85 10.66 5.94
C PRO A 115 17.87 10.61 7.08
N LEU A 116 18.39 9.42 7.44
CA LEU A 116 19.24 9.25 8.62
C LEU A 116 20.52 10.08 8.50
N GLY A 117 20.86 10.79 9.58
CA GLY A 117 21.93 11.77 9.63
C GLY A 117 21.44 13.22 9.52
N SER A 118 20.15 13.44 9.29
CA SER A 118 19.52 14.77 9.37
C SER A 118 19.28 15.24 10.80
N ALA A 119 19.44 14.34 11.77
CA ALA A 119 19.18 14.55 13.18
C ALA A 119 17.78 15.13 13.43
N ALA A 120 17.64 16.16 14.30
CA ALA A 120 16.32 16.75 14.54
C ALA A 120 15.76 17.47 13.32
N LEU A 121 16.62 18.23 12.58
CA LEU A 121 16.26 18.98 11.38
C LEU A 121 17.45 19.58 10.60
N ALA A 122 18.62 19.77 11.26
CA ALA A 122 19.73 20.56 10.71
C ALA A 122 21.04 19.74 10.59
N GLY A 123 20.97 18.42 10.70
CA GLY A 123 22.15 17.57 10.69
C GLY A 123 22.85 17.52 12.07
N THR A 124 24.10 17.10 12.08
CA THR A 124 24.91 16.88 13.28
C THR A 124 26.32 17.40 13.08
N SER A 125 26.98 17.78 14.19
CA SER A 125 28.41 18.14 14.20
C SER A 125 29.35 16.92 14.28
N PHE A 126 28.83 15.74 14.47
CA PHE A 126 29.62 14.53 14.44
C PHE A 126 29.99 14.15 13.00
N GLU A 127 31.20 13.68 12.81
CA GLU A 127 31.63 13.13 11.53
C GLU A 127 30.98 11.78 11.28
N ILE A 128 29.90 11.78 10.50
CA ILE A 128 29.16 10.58 10.08
C ILE A 128 29.22 10.42 8.58
N ASP A 129 29.30 9.17 8.12
CA ASP A 129 29.23 8.83 6.71
C ASP A 129 27.75 8.49 6.35
N ARG A 130 27.06 9.47 5.76
CA ARG A 130 25.66 9.34 5.35
C ARG A 130 25.50 8.43 4.14
N ASP A 131 26.47 8.43 3.22
CA ASP A 131 26.45 7.57 2.04
C ASP A 131 26.63 6.10 2.42
N PHE A 132 27.57 5.81 3.32
CA PHE A 132 27.74 4.48 3.89
C PHE A 132 26.44 4.00 4.57
N THR A 133 25.81 4.85 5.37
CA THR A 133 24.57 4.52 6.07
C THR A 133 23.42 4.26 5.10
N ALA A 134 23.23 5.12 4.11
CA ALA A 134 22.21 4.94 3.07
C ALA A 134 22.39 3.62 2.34
N HIS A 135 23.61 3.34 1.87
CA HIS A 135 23.93 2.10 1.17
C HIS A 135 23.70 0.85 2.04
N LYS A 136 24.10 0.88 3.33
CA LYS A 136 23.87 -0.25 4.25
C LYS A 136 22.40 -0.53 4.54
N LEU A 137 21.55 0.48 4.48
CA LEU A 137 20.10 0.37 4.64
C LEU A 137 19.36 0.11 3.31
N GLY A 138 20.09 -0.02 2.20
CA GLY A 138 19.52 -0.31 0.88
C GLY A 138 18.83 0.88 0.22
N PHE A 139 19.17 2.11 0.63
CA PHE A 139 18.78 3.33 -0.05
C PHE A 139 19.76 3.68 -1.18
N ASP A 140 19.28 4.40 -2.19
CA ASP A 140 20.09 4.81 -3.33
C ASP A 140 21.10 5.91 -2.95
N ARG A 141 20.69 6.82 -2.05
CA ARG A 141 21.50 7.95 -1.59
C ARG A 141 20.92 8.56 -0.30
N PRO A 142 21.68 9.38 0.44
CA PRO A 142 21.12 10.23 1.48
C PRO A 142 20.24 11.33 0.87
N THR A 143 19.22 11.80 1.63
CA THR A 143 18.41 12.96 1.28
C THR A 143 19.27 14.22 1.17
N ALA A 144 18.94 15.10 0.22
CA ALA A 144 19.74 16.29 -0.08
C ALA A 144 19.58 17.42 0.96
N ASN A 145 18.40 17.55 1.57
CA ASN A 145 18.10 18.60 2.54
C ASN A 145 17.60 18.03 3.85
N SER A 146 18.23 18.40 4.97
CA SER A 146 17.94 17.82 6.29
C SER A 146 16.59 18.27 6.88
N LEU A 147 16.11 19.47 6.55
CA LEU A 147 14.80 19.96 6.98
C LEU A 147 13.67 19.17 6.28
N ASP A 148 13.81 19.02 4.97
CA ASP A 148 12.90 18.24 4.15
C ASP A 148 12.90 16.75 4.55
N ALA A 149 14.08 16.20 4.78
CA ALA A 149 14.29 14.79 5.13
C ALA A 149 13.44 14.28 6.31
N VAL A 150 13.25 15.10 7.34
CA VAL A 150 12.46 14.76 8.53
C VAL A 150 10.99 15.19 8.43
N SER A 151 10.67 16.08 7.49
CA SER A 151 9.34 16.63 7.26
C SER A 151 8.57 15.91 6.17
N ASP A 152 9.26 15.42 5.14
CA ASP A 152 8.65 14.82 3.97
C ASP A 152 7.75 13.62 4.30
N ARG A 153 6.56 13.63 3.72
CA ARG A 153 5.60 12.52 3.71
C ARG A 153 5.04 12.27 2.30
N ASP A 154 5.66 12.85 1.27
CA ASP A 154 5.22 12.68 -0.11
C ASP A 154 5.23 11.20 -0.51
N PHE A 155 6.23 10.45 -0.06
CA PHE A 155 6.30 9.00 -0.29
C PHE A 155 5.09 8.25 0.27
N ALA A 156 4.53 8.69 1.40
CA ALA A 156 3.34 8.08 2.00
C ALA A 156 2.06 8.51 1.28
N LEU A 157 1.97 9.78 0.86
CA LEU A 157 0.88 10.31 0.04
C LEU A 157 0.85 9.66 -1.34
N GLU A 158 2.00 9.51 -1.97
CA GLU A 158 2.14 8.86 -3.27
C GLU A 158 1.77 7.38 -3.19
N PHE A 159 2.24 6.68 -2.15
CA PHE A 159 1.85 5.31 -1.89
C PHE A 159 0.33 5.16 -1.76
N LEU A 160 -0.31 5.98 -0.91
CA LEU A 160 -1.77 5.95 -0.73
C LEU A 160 -2.53 6.34 -1.99
N SER A 161 -1.98 7.21 -2.83
CA SER A 161 -2.55 7.57 -4.12
C SER A 161 -2.52 6.39 -5.09
N ALA A 162 -1.39 5.71 -5.23
CA ALA A 162 -1.25 4.49 -6.02
C ALA A 162 -2.18 3.38 -5.49
N ALA A 163 -2.20 3.19 -4.17
CA ALA A 163 -3.06 2.23 -3.48
C ALA A 163 -4.55 2.51 -3.70
N SER A 164 -4.95 3.79 -3.71
CA SER A 164 -6.34 4.19 -3.98
C SER A 164 -6.77 3.85 -5.40
N ILE A 165 -5.90 4.02 -6.39
CA ILE A 165 -6.18 3.62 -7.77
C ILE A 165 -6.26 2.09 -7.86
N CYS A 166 -5.32 1.39 -7.26
CA CYS A 166 -5.28 -0.08 -7.26
C CYS A 166 -6.55 -0.68 -6.64
N ILE A 167 -6.97 -0.21 -5.46
CA ILE A 167 -8.18 -0.73 -4.81
C ILE A 167 -9.46 -0.41 -5.60
N VAL A 168 -9.49 0.68 -6.38
CA VAL A 168 -10.59 0.95 -7.32
C VAL A 168 -10.62 -0.10 -8.43
N HIS A 169 -9.48 -0.51 -8.97
CA HIS A 169 -9.42 -1.59 -9.96
C HIS A 169 -9.85 -2.93 -9.36
N LEU A 170 -9.39 -3.25 -8.15
CA LEU A 170 -9.83 -4.45 -7.42
C LEU A 170 -11.34 -4.43 -7.12
N SER A 171 -11.89 -3.26 -6.76
CA SER A 171 -13.33 -3.07 -6.55
C SER A 171 -14.13 -3.30 -7.82
N ARG A 172 -13.65 -2.80 -8.96
CA ARG A 172 -14.31 -3.03 -10.27
C ARG A 172 -14.28 -4.50 -10.65
N PHE A 173 -13.14 -5.15 -10.48
CA PHE A 173 -13.02 -6.60 -10.72
C PHE A 173 -13.94 -7.41 -9.81
N SER A 174 -14.03 -7.03 -8.54
CA SER A 174 -14.95 -7.66 -7.60
C SER A 174 -16.42 -7.49 -8.00
N GLU A 175 -16.80 -6.33 -8.53
CA GLU A 175 -18.14 -6.09 -9.05
C GLU A 175 -18.47 -7.00 -10.24
N GLU A 176 -17.51 -7.21 -11.15
CA GLU A 176 -17.70 -8.17 -12.25
C GLU A 176 -17.93 -9.60 -11.71
N ILE A 177 -17.12 -10.03 -10.75
CA ILE A 177 -17.26 -11.36 -10.12
C ILE A 177 -18.64 -11.49 -9.47
N ILE A 178 -19.11 -10.48 -8.74
CA ILE A 178 -20.42 -10.47 -8.09
C ILE A 178 -21.54 -10.60 -9.14
N ASN A 179 -21.46 -9.79 -10.20
CA ASN A 179 -22.44 -9.83 -11.28
C ASN A 179 -22.42 -11.20 -11.97
N TRP A 180 -21.27 -11.70 -12.39
CA TRP A 180 -21.14 -12.96 -13.09
C TRP A 180 -21.59 -14.18 -12.26
N ASN A 181 -21.42 -14.14 -10.92
CA ASN A 181 -21.89 -15.20 -10.02
C ASN A 181 -23.38 -15.07 -9.64
N SER A 182 -24.04 -13.99 -10.03
CA SER A 182 -25.46 -13.79 -9.72
C SER A 182 -26.36 -14.73 -10.54
N ALA A 183 -27.52 -15.07 -10.00
CA ALA A 183 -28.49 -15.92 -10.69
C ALA A 183 -29.02 -15.32 -12.02
N GLN A 184 -28.85 -14.01 -12.22
CA GLN A 184 -29.25 -13.31 -13.44
C GLN A 184 -28.25 -13.48 -14.59
N PHE A 185 -26.95 -13.59 -14.27
CA PHE A 185 -25.90 -13.78 -15.27
C PHE A 185 -25.41 -15.22 -15.33
N ASP A 186 -25.12 -15.83 -14.19
CA ASP A 186 -24.69 -17.24 -14.05
C ASP A 186 -23.52 -17.62 -15.00
N PHE A 187 -22.54 -16.68 -15.14
CA PHE A 187 -21.39 -16.90 -16.00
C PHE A 187 -20.26 -17.64 -15.30
N ILE A 188 -20.18 -17.52 -13.98
CA ILE A 188 -19.17 -18.19 -13.16
C ILE A 188 -19.77 -18.78 -11.89
N SER A 189 -19.11 -19.80 -11.35
CA SER A 189 -19.40 -20.38 -10.05
C SER A 189 -18.21 -20.19 -9.14
N LEU A 190 -18.45 -19.67 -7.93
CA LEU A 190 -17.41 -19.52 -6.89
C LEU A 190 -17.39 -20.75 -6.00
N SER A 191 -16.20 -21.14 -5.54
CA SER A 191 -16.05 -22.23 -4.58
C SER A 191 -16.58 -21.84 -3.19
N ASP A 192 -16.96 -22.83 -2.39
CA ASP A 192 -17.48 -22.65 -1.02
C ASP A 192 -16.49 -21.89 -0.11
N ALA A 193 -15.19 -21.94 -0.41
CA ALA A 193 -14.17 -21.22 0.36
C ALA A 193 -14.27 -19.68 0.26
N PHE A 194 -14.91 -19.16 -0.79
CA PHE A 194 -15.07 -17.73 -1.05
C PHE A 194 -16.52 -17.25 -1.00
N THR A 195 -17.43 -18.11 -0.53
CA THR A 195 -18.86 -17.82 -0.42
C THR A 195 -19.36 -18.11 0.99
N THR A 196 -20.42 -17.42 1.39
CA THR A 196 -21.13 -17.76 2.62
C THR A 196 -22.54 -18.24 2.31
N GLY A 197 -22.99 -19.22 3.09
CA GLY A 197 -24.35 -19.72 3.02
C GLY A 197 -25.33 -18.87 3.83
N SER A 198 -26.61 -19.12 3.62
CA SER A 198 -27.70 -18.59 4.45
C SER A 198 -28.21 -19.68 5.37
N SER A 199 -28.45 -19.36 6.65
CA SER A 199 -29.03 -20.31 7.63
C SER A 199 -30.47 -20.67 7.30
N ILE A 200 -31.20 -19.80 6.64
CA ILE A 200 -32.61 -20.00 6.29
C ILE A 200 -32.80 -20.47 4.83
N MET A 201 -31.83 -20.28 3.97
CA MET A 201 -31.84 -20.63 2.55
C MET A 201 -30.59 -21.45 2.21
N PRO A 202 -30.59 -22.80 2.40
CA PRO A 202 -29.39 -23.61 2.23
C PRO A 202 -28.76 -23.56 0.83
N GLN A 203 -29.57 -23.30 -0.18
CA GLN A 203 -29.13 -23.17 -1.58
C GLN A 203 -28.45 -21.83 -1.90
N LYS A 204 -28.59 -20.82 -1.01
CA LYS A 204 -28.06 -19.48 -1.26
C LYS A 204 -26.56 -19.43 -0.99
N ARG A 205 -25.80 -18.94 -1.95
CA ARG A 205 -24.37 -18.69 -1.84
C ARG A 205 -24.10 -17.21 -2.14
N ASN A 206 -23.49 -16.51 -1.20
CA ASN A 206 -23.17 -15.09 -1.34
C ASN A 206 -21.69 -14.92 -1.69
N PRO A 207 -21.33 -14.05 -2.64
CA PRO A 207 -19.92 -13.80 -3.02
C PRO A 207 -19.20 -12.86 -2.05
N ASP A 208 -19.21 -13.21 -0.75
CA ASP A 208 -18.80 -12.32 0.36
C ASP A 208 -17.35 -11.85 0.21
N ALA A 209 -16.44 -12.68 -0.28
CA ALA A 209 -15.06 -12.31 -0.48
C ALA A 209 -14.94 -11.12 -1.44
N ALA A 210 -15.65 -11.18 -2.57
CA ALA A 210 -15.66 -10.08 -3.56
C ALA A 210 -16.37 -8.83 -3.00
N GLU A 211 -17.47 -9.01 -2.27
CA GLU A 211 -18.18 -7.89 -1.64
C GLU A 211 -17.32 -7.17 -0.61
N LEU A 212 -16.54 -7.90 0.19
CA LEU A 212 -15.63 -7.35 1.18
C LEU A 212 -14.49 -6.54 0.52
N VAL A 213 -13.90 -7.03 -0.57
CA VAL A 213 -12.90 -6.29 -1.33
C VAL A 213 -13.50 -4.98 -1.84
N ARG A 214 -14.69 -5.03 -2.48
CA ARG A 214 -15.41 -3.84 -2.93
C ARG A 214 -15.67 -2.85 -1.78
N GLY A 215 -16.15 -3.34 -0.65
CA GLY A 215 -16.48 -2.53 0.52
C GLY A 215 -15.29 -1.84 1.19
N LYS A 216 -14.09 -2.45 1.12
CA LYS A 216 -12.88 -1.91 1.74
C LYS A 216 -12.27 -0.72 1.01
N THR A 217 -12.65 -0.46 -0.24
CA THR A 217 -12.18 0.67 -1.06
C THR A 217 -12.27 2.00 -0.32
N GLY A 218 -13.37 2.24 0.39
CA GLY A 218 -13.58 3.48 1.14
C GLY A 218 -12.54 3.73 2.24
N ARG A 219 -11.98 2.67 2.84
CA ARG A 219 -10.95 2.80 3.89
C ARG A 219 -9.63 3.31 3.31
N VAL A 220 -9.21 2.78 2.16
CA VAL A 220 -7.96 3.19 1.51
C VAL A 220 -8.05 4.64 1.01
N VAL A 221 -9.15 4.98 0.33
CA VAL A 221 -9.39 6.35 -0.14
C VAL A 221 -9.54 7.33 1.04
N GLY A 222 -10.21 6.92 2.12
CA GLY A 222 -10.31 7.70 3.35
C GLY A 222 -8.95 7.97 4.00
N ALA A 223 -8.05 7.00 4.00
CA ALA A 223 -6.69 7.14 4.52
C ALA A 223 -5.86 8.16 3.73
N LEU A 224 -5.95 8.16 2.40
CA LEU A 224 -5.32 9.18 1.55
C LEU A 224 -5.82 10.59 1.91
N ASN A 225 -7.14 10.76 2.00
CA ASN A 225 -7.73 12.05 2.36
C ASN A 225 -7.30 12.50 3.76
N SER A 226 -7.28 11.59 4.73
CA SER A 226 -6.82 11.87 6.10
C SER A 226 -5.38 12.38 6.11
N LEU A 227 -4.48 11.72 5.38
CA LEU A 227 -3.07 12.12 5.33
C LEU A 227 -2.88 13.47 4.61
N LEU A 228 -3.60 13.72 3.51
CA LEU A 228 -3.59 15.00 2.80
C LEU A 228 -4.03 16.16 3.72
N VAL A 229 -5.11 15.95 4.46
CA VAL A 229 -5.64 16.96 5.40
C VAL A 229 -4.67 17.19 6.56
N MET A 230 -4.05 16.13 7.09
CA MET A 230 -3.07 16.22 8.16
C MET A 230 -1.83 17.00 7.72
N MET A 231 -1.30 16.75 6.53
CA MET A 231 -0.10 17.45 6.02
C MET A 231 -0.38 18.91 5.61
N LYS A 232 -1.65 19.24 5.29
CA LYS A 232 -2.02 20.58 4.84
C LYS A 232 -1.70 21.65 5.90
N GLY A 233 -0.80 22.57 5.54
CA GLY A 233 -0.48 23.74 6.36
C GLY A 233 0.54 23.49 7.46
N LEU A 234 1.10 22.26 7.58
CA LEU A 234 2.18 22.00 8.52
C LEU A 234 3.48 22.67 8.04
N PRO A 235 4.11 23.53 8.88
CA PRO A 235 5.43 24.05 8.58
C PRO A 235 6.53 22.99 8.80
N LEU A 236 7.73 23.28 8.32
CA LEU A 236 8.91 22.48 8.61
C LEU A 236 9.29 22.61 10.11
N ALA A 237 9.89 21.58 10.78
CA ALA A 237 10.22 20.28 10.22
C ALA A 237 9.27 19.19 10.73
N PHE A 238 9.10 19.01 12.06
CA PHE A 238 8.29 17.97 12.66
C PHE A 238 7.28 18.55 13.67
N PHE A 239 6.03 18.10 13.56
CA PHE A 239 4.94 18.42 14.46
C PHE A 239 4.27 17.14 14.98
N LYS A 240 3.55 17.25 16.10
CA LYS A 240 2.85 16.10 16.71
C LYS A 240 1.76 15.51 15.80
N ASP A 241 1.17 16.32 14.93
CA ASP A 241 0.22 15.90 13.89
C ASP A 241 0.78 14.74 13.05
N MET A 242 2.09 14.75 12.79
CA MET A 242 2.78 13.70 12.04
C MET A 242 2.84 12.34 12.77
N GLN A 243 2.32 12.21 13.97
CA GLN A 243 2.11 10.91 14.61
C GLN A 243 0.93 10.14 14.00
N GLU A 244 -0.01 10.87 13.39
CA GLU A 244 -1.20 10.32 12.73
C GLU A 244 -0.91 9.81 11.29
N ASP A 245 0.34 9.90 10.80
CA ASP A 245 0.71 9.51 9.44
C ASP A 245 0.74 7.99 9.21
N LYS A 246 1.02 7.22 10.26
CA LYS A 246 1.31 5.78 10.14
C LYS A 246 0.05 4.91 10.19
N GLU A 247 -0.87 5.20 11.08
CA GLU A 247 -2.06 4.37 11.30
C GLU A 247 -2.92 4.26 10.03
N PRO A 248 -3.29 5.36 9.33
CA PRO A 248 -4.06 5.27 8.10
C PRO A 248 -3.34 4.47 7.01
N LEU A 249 -2.02 4.62 6.90
CA LEU A 249 -1.23 3.91 5.89
C LEU A 249 -1.13 2.41 6.21
N PHE A 250 -0.86 2.03 7.46
CA PHE A 250 -0.79 0.63 7.88
C PHE A 250 -2.12 -0.07 7.71
N LEU A 251 -3.24 0.58 8.08
CA LEU A 251 -4.58 0.04 7.90
C LEU A 251 -4.93 -0.12 6.41
N SER A 252 -4.48 0.78 5.55
CA SER A 252 -4.72 0.68 4.10
C SER A 252 -4.09 -0.58 3.51
N LEU A 253 -2.88 -0.93 3.92
CA LEU A 253 -2.18 -2.14 3.47
C LEU A 253 -2.87 -3.46 3.84
N ILE A 254 -3.54 -3.50 5.00
CA ILE A 254 -4.32 -4.68 5.41
C ILE A 254 -5.50 -4.92 4.46
N HIS A 255 -5.92 -3.90 3.71
CA HIS A 255 -7.13 -3.92 2.88
C HIS A 255 -6.85 -4.04 1.38
N ILE A 256 -5.59 -3.95 0.97
CA ILE A 256 -5.12 -4.18 -0.40
C ILE A 256 -4.56 -5.59 -0.52
#